data_74cdb460007a0a3a16eccb07d5231852
#
_entry.id   74cdb460007a0a3a16eccb07d5231852
#
_cell.length_a   1.000
_cell.length_b   1.000
_cell.length_c   1.000
_cell.angle_alpha   90.00
_cell.angle_beta   90.00
_cell.angle_gamma   90.00
#
_symmetry.space_group_name_H-M   'P 1'
#
loop_
_entity.id
_entity.type
_entity.pdbx_description
1 polymer ?
#
loop_
_entity_poly.entity_id
_entity_poly.type
_entity_poly.pdbx_seq_one_letter_code
_entity_poly.pdbx_strand_id
1 'polypeptide(L)'
;MNQSKFRLTVLLAILGLGFLSSCRQPTFINLTSKNISQNPSGIYTLQTEVDIQDRRVDQNSVEVSAVVGGETIPMVKDPVNPMLWSCDYKLPQGFDEATYYFQVNYKTKLNSGALKPGEIKSDLQLFRLENRYVGNLASYRGPVGVEIAVQGRGLTKYDSITFGGEKAQTRYLSENELRFTVPALASGVDYPVQLIGGPHGALDIGNFRIDQSPLGVVPSSLEIASGDSSTLIFKIDYDAPSGGLPIEVRTNVPDSVVMPEANIAEGDRTVNIPIQGGARGEGKLIISAPGYDAIEVPVRVF
;
A
#
# COMPACT_ATOMS: atom_id res chain seq x y z
N MET A 1 28.18 16.54 76.03
CA MET A 1 29.24 16.03 75.15
C MET A 1 28.53 15.36 73.98
N ASN A 2 28.79 15.77 72.74
CA ASN A 2 28.38 15.19 71.42
C ASN A 2 27.25 15.83 70.59
N GLN A 3 26.82 17.04 70.80
CA GLN A 3 26.00 17.70 69.79
C GLN A 3 26.79 18.46 68.70
N SER A 4 28.04 18.84 68.96
CA SER A 4 28.87 19.56 67.97
C SER A 4 29.46 18.66 66.88
N LYS A 5 29.78 17.38 67.22
CA LYS A 5 30.32 16.41 66.23
C LYS A 5 29.26 15.91 65.25
N PHE A 6 27.98 15.81 65.68
CA PHE A 6 26.90 15.40 64.82
C PHE A 6 26.52 16.49 63.76
N ARG A 7 26.59 17.78 64.17
CA ARG A 7 26.34 18.90 63.24
C ARG A 7 27.42 19.07 62.19
N LEU A 8 28.69 18.76 62.51
CA LEU A 8 29.81 18.85 61.59
C LEU A 8 29.77 17.72 60.56
N THR A 9 29.39 16.49 60.95
CA THR A 9 29.27 15.34 60.06
C THR A 9 28.08 15.50 59.07
N VAL A 10 26.95 16.08 59.50
CA VAL A 10 25.80 16.37 58.62
C VAL A 10 26.13 17.51 57.64
N LEU A 11 26.92 18.51 58.05
CA LEU A 11 27.33 19.60 57.15
C LEU A 11 28.32 19.10 56.08
N LEU A 12 29.23 18.17 56.38
CA LEU A 12 30.12 17.55 55.40
C LEU A 12 29.39 16.61 54.44
N ALA A 13 28.34 15.91 54.88
CA ALA A 13 27.52 15.05 54.02
C ALA A 13 26.64 15.88 53.02
N ILE A 14 26.20 17.09 53.40
CA ILE A 14 25.44 17.97 52.50
C ILE A 14 26.35 18.67 51.49
N LEU A 15 27.63 18.94 51.82
CA LEU A 15 28.60 19.52 50.89
C LEU A 15 29.11 18.50 49.85
N GLY A 16 28.98 17.19 50.14
CA GLY A 16 29.37 16.12 49.21
C GLY A 16 28.35 15.79 48.09
N LEU A 17 27.08 16.27 48.22
CA LEU A 17 26.01 16.01 47.23
C LEU A 17 25.92 17.08 46.12
N GLY A 18 26.78 18.10 46.14
CA GLY A 18 26.66 19.28 45.24
C GLY A 18 27.41 19.23 43.92
N PHE A 19 28.15 18.18 43.60
CA PHE A 19 29.03 18.13 42.42
C PHE A 19 28.81 16.92 41.50
N LEU A 20 27.58 16.50 41.32
CA LEU A 20 27.24 15.74 40.14
C LEU A 20 26.84 16.71 39.02
N SER A 21 27.81 17.50 38.54
CA SER A 21 27.68 18.14 37.25
C SER A 21 27.67 17.02 36.21
N SER A 22 26.48 16.48 35.95
CA SER A 22 26.27 15.58 34.83
C SER A 22 26.67 16.33 33.55
N CYS A 23 27.88 16.07 33.06
CA CYS A 23 28.23 16.40 31.67
C CYS A 23 27.24 15.62 30.79
N ARG A 24 26.16 16.26 30.31
CA ARG A 24 25.30 15.66 29.34
C ARG A 24 26.06 15.56 28.03
N GLN A 25 26.38 14.35 27.65
CA GLN A 25 26.95 14.05 26.35
C GLN A 25 25.89 14.27 25.27
N PRO A 26 26.28 14.65 24.04
CA PRO A 26 25.38 14.65 22.90
C PRO A 26 24.63 13.32 22.77
N THR A 27 23.36 13.37 22.45
CA THR A 27 22.53 12.18 22.23
C THR A 27 22.11 12.10 20.79
N PHE A 28 21.96 10.87 20.28
CA PHE A 28 21.54 10.58 18.92
C PHE A 28 20.16 9.95 18.93
N ILE A 29 19.31 10.37 18.01
CA ILE A 29 18.06 9.69 17.67
C ILE A 29 18.16 9.30 16.19
N ASN A 30 18.28 8.01 15.92
CA ASN A 30 18.30 7.53 14.54
C ASN A 30 16.89 7.63 13.94
N LEU A 31 16.75 8.36 12.84
CA LEU A 31 15.51 8.55 12.09
C LEU A 31 15.49 7.73 10.80
N THR A 32 16.58 7.12 10.43
CA THR A 32 16.64 6.21 9.28
C THR A 32 15.83 4.94 9.57
N SER A 33 14.90 4.61 8.68
CA SER A 33 14.12 3.38 8.80
C SER A 33 15.02 2.16 8.76
N LYS A 34 14.70 1.12 9.57
CA LYS A 34 15.41 -0.15 9.53
C LYS A 34 15.15 -0.93 8.24
N ASN A 35 13.96 -0.76 7.68
CA ASN A 35 13.55 -1.38 6.43
C ASN A 35 13.22 -0.27 5.44
N ILE A 36 13.90 -0.26 4.30
CA ILE A 36 13.77 0.77 3.26
C ILE A 36 13.40 0.07 1.96
N SER A 37 12.38 0.58 1.29
CA SER A 37 12.02 0.09 -0.05
C SER A 37 13.16 0.30 -1.03
N GLN A 38 13.41 -0.69 -1.88
CA GLN A 38 14.48 -0.61 -2.87
C GLN A 38 14.21 0.54 -3.84
N ASN A 39 15.21 1.43 -3.99
CA ASN A 39 15.17 2.55 -4.92
C ASN A 39 16.05 2.25 -6.14
N PRO A 40 15.54 2.40 -7.39
CA PRO A 40 16.33 2.18 -8.62
C PRO A 40 17.62 3.00 -8.69
N SER A 41 17.69 4.19 -8.05
CA SER A 41 18.91 4.99 -7.98
C SER A 41 20.00 4.36 -7.12
N GLY A 42 19.63 3.44 -6.20
CA GLY A 42 20.52 2.89 -5.18
C GLY A 42 20.96 3.91 -4.12
N ILE A 43 20.34 5.08 -4.07
CA ILE A 43 20.66 6.16 -3.11
C ILE A 43 19.63 6.17 -1.99
N TYR A 44 20.12 6.17 -0.75
CA TYR A 44 19.32 6.13 0.47
C TYR A 44 19.74 7.24 1.42
N THR A 45 18.78 7.97 1.98
CA THR A 45 19.06 9.08 2.90
C THR A 45 19.17 8.55 4.32
N LEU A 46 20.32 8.76 4.95
CA LEU A 46 20.55 8.51 6.38
C LEU A 46 20.22 9.79 7.16
N GLN A 47 19.47 9.66 8.25
CA GLN A 47 19.00 10.79 9.04
C GLN A 47 19.17 10.54 10.53
N THR A 48 19.58 11.56 11.26
CA THR A 48 19.67 11.54 12.72
C THR A 48 19.33 12.89 13.32
N GLU A 49 18.71 12.89 14.49
CA GLU A 49 18.71 14.06 15.36
C GLU A 49 19.89 13.97 16.32
N VAL A 50 20.56 15.12 16.48
CA VAL A 50 21.69 15.28 17.41
C VAL A 50 21.33 16.37 18.40
N ASP A 51 21.16 16.01 19.68
CA ASP A 51 20.91 16.96 20.76
C ASP A 51 22.18 17.22 21.57
N ILE A 52 22.68 18.46 21.54
CA ILE A 52 23.89 18.92 22.25
C ILE A 52 23.46 19.96 23.27
N GLN A 53 23.22 19.52 24.51
CA GLN A 53 22.73 20.38 25.59
C GLN A 53 23.86 21.09 26.39
N ASP A 54 25.15 20.73 26.18
CA ASP A 54 26.24 21.37 26.88
C ASP A 54 26.53 22.76 26.32
N ARG A 55 26.24 23.79 27.09
CA ARG A 55 26.46 25.22 26.72
C ARG A 55 27.93 25.58 26.48
N ARG A 56 28.88 24.74 26.90
CA ARG A 56 30.31 24.95 26.65
C ARG A 56 30.73 24.52 25.26
N VAL A 57 29.89 23.73 24.56
CA VAL A 57 30.18 23.33 23.20
C VAL A 57 30.01 24.52 22.26
N ASP A 58 31.02 24.75 21.45
CA ASP A 58 30.95 25.73 20.36
C ASP A 58 30.08 25.16 19.22
N GLN A 59 28.87 25.66 19.11
CA GLN A 59 27.87 25.18 18.15
C GLN A 59 28.34 25.29 16.69
N ASN A 60 29.23 26.24 16.39
CA ASN A 60 29.80 26.40 15.04
C ASN A 60 30.90 25.35 14.73
N SER A 61 31.38 24.64 15.73
CA SER A 61 32.38 23.57 15.57
C SER A 61 31.78 22.19 15.45
N VAL A 62 30.43 22.09 15.48
CA VAL A 62 29.73 20.80 15.40
C VAL A 62 29.72 20.32 13.96
N GLU A 63 30.33 19.17 13.75
CA GLU A 63 30.35 18.44 12.48
C GLU A 63 29.80 17.04 12.71
N VAL A 64 28.76 16.70 11.93
CA VAL A 64 28.12 15.37 12.01
C VAL A 64 28.44 14.59 10.74
N SER A 65 28.73 13.33 10.90
CA SER A 65 29.02 12.42 9.79
C SER A 65 28.32 11.07 10.02
N ALA A 66 27.95 10.42 8.94
CA ALA A 66 27.62 8.99 8.95
C ALA A 66 28.85 8.19 8.54
N VAL A 67 29.16 7.13 9.27
CA VAL A 67 30.23 6.21 8.91
C VAL A 67 29.61 4.89 8.47
N VAL A 68 29.77 4.54 7.19
CA VAL A 68 29.18 3.37 6.55
C VAL A 68 30.28 2.53 5.94
N GLY A 69 30.42 1.27 6.37
CA GLY A 69 31.47 0.38 5.82
C GLY A 69 32.90 0.92 5.97
N GLY A 70 33.14 1.83 6.93
CA GLY A 70 34.45 2.49 7.14
C GLY A 70 34.62 3.80 6.36
N GLU A 71 33.73 4.15 5.47
CA GLU A 71 33.70 5.44 4.76
C GLU A 71 32.98 6.50 5.61
N THR A 72 33.57 7.68 5.74
CA THR A 72 32.99 8.82 6.47
C THR A 72 32.30 9.77 5.50
N ILE A 73 30.98 9.95 5.66
CA ILE A 73 30.14 10.79 4.81
C ILE A 73 29.68 12.00 5.64
N PRO A 74 30.07 13.23 5.26
CA PRO A 74 29.59 14.43 5.94
C PRO A 74 28.09 14.57 5.82
N MET A 75 27.43 14.95 6.93
CA MET A 75 25.99 15.20 6.96
C MET A 75 25.70 16.69 6.88
N VAL A 76 24.60 17.02 6.22
CA VAL A 76 24.11 18.39 6.09
C VAL A 76 23.07 18.66 7.16
N LYS A 77 23.21 19.79 7.84
CA LYS A 77 22.26 20.27 8.84
C LYS A 77 21.01 20.79 8.16
N ASP A 78 19.84 20.41 8.67
CA ASP A 78 18.56 20.92 8.18
C ASP A 78 18.42 22.43 8.53
N PRO A 79 18.02 23.28 7.57
CA PRO A 79 17.89 24.70 7.80
C PRO A 79 16.72 25.10 8.71
N VAL A 80 15.70 24.25 8.83
CA VAL A 80 14.49 24.50 9.63
C VAL A 80 14.59 23.86 11.02
N ASN A 81 15.06 22.60 11.06
CA ASN A 81 15.28 21.88 12.32
C ASN A 81 16.79 21.75 12.58
N PRO A 82 17.38 22.59 13.45
CA PRO A 82 18.82 22.60 13.69
C PRO A 82 19.36 21.33 14.39
N MET A 83 18.51 20.46 14.88
CA MET A 83 18.90 19.16 15.46
C MET A 83 18.97 18.07 14.39
N LEU A 84 18.32 18.23 13.26
CA LEU A 84 18.24 17.25 12.20
C LEU A 84 19.43 17.34 11.24
N TRP A 85 20.04 16.18 10.96
CA TRP A 85 21.15 16.03 10.05
C TRP A 85 20.85 14.89 9.08
N SER A 86 21.24 15.05 7.81
CA SER A 86 21.02 14.07 6.77
C SER A 86 22.18 13.99 5.79
N CYS A 87 22.39 12.81 5.20
CA CYS A 87 23.25 12.62 4.04
C CYS A 87 22.69 11.53 3.14
N ASP A 88 23.06 11.59 1.87
CA ASP A 88 22.73 10.54 0.91
C ASP A 88 23.88 9.53 0.83
N TYR A 89 23.53 8.26 0.94
CA TYR A 89 24.45 7.13 0.80
C TYR A 89 24.07 6.30 -0.42
N LYS A 90 25.03 6.03 -1.29
CA LYS A 90 24.84 5.13 -2.42
C LYS A 90 25.26 3.72 -2.02
N LEU A 91 24.27 2.83 -1.87
CA LEU A 91 24.54 1.43 -1.57
C LEU A 91 25.24 0.75 -2.76
N PRO A 92 26.36 0.05 -2.56
CA PRO A 92 27.03 -0.66 -3.63
C PRO A 92 26.14 -1.72 -4.29
N GLN A 93 26.32 -1.94 -5.58
CA GLN A 93 25.53 -2.89 -6.34
C GLN A 93 25.73 -4.33 -5.79
N GLY A 94 24.63 -5.05 -5.60
CA GLY A 94 24.63 -6.41 -5.07
C GLY A 94 24.51 -6.50 -3.54
N PHE A 95 24.47 -5.35 -2.85
CA PHE A 95 24.18 -5.30 -1.42
C PHE A 95 22.71 -4.91 -1.19
N ASP A 96 22.11 -5.51 -0.17
CA ASP A 96 20.73 -5.26 0.26
C ASP A 96 20.63 -4.74 1.70
N GLU A 97 21.79 -4.55 2.36
CA GLU A 97 21.87 -3.97 3.69
C GLU A 97 23.15 -3.16 3.87
N ALA A 98 23.13 -2.23 4.83
CA ALA A 98 24.32 -1.53 5.27
C ALA A 98 24.29 -1.26 6.77
N THR A 99 25.43 -1.48 7.42
CA THR A 99 25.66 -1.08 8.81
C THR A 99 26.36 0.29 8.86
N TYR A 100 25.92 1.12 9.78
CA TYR A 100 26.43 2.48 9.94
C TYR A 100 26.34 2.94 11.39
N TYR A 101 27.06 3.99 11.72
CA TYR A 101 26.89 4.77 12.94
C TYR A 101 27.07 6.25 12.63
N PHE A 102 26.55 7.09 13.51
CA PHE A 102 26.76 8.54 13.42
C PHE A 102 27.90 8.95 14.33
N GLN A 103 28.66 9.91 13.87
CA GLN A 103 29.78 10.49 14.61
C GLN A 103 29.61 12.01 14.64
N VAL A 104 29.81 12.58 15.83
CA VAL A 104 29.82 14.03 16.04
C VAL A 104 31.20 14.45 16.52
N ASN A 105 31.82 15.37 15.80
CA ASN A 105 33.02 16.08 16.21
C ASN A 105 32.63 17.48 16.68
N TYR A 106 33.18 17.94 17.77
CA TYR A 106 32.86 19.25 18.35
C TYR A 106 34.03 19.79 19.17
N LYS A 107 33.99 21.11 19.52
CA LYS A 107 34.96 21.73 20.41
C LYS A 107 34.27 22.27 21.64
N THR A 108 34.85 22.04 22.82
CA THR A 108 34.34 22.52 24.11
C THR A 108 35.24 23.65 24.61
N LYS A 109 34.63 24.76 25.04
CA LYS A 109 35.33 25.89 25.67
C LYS A 109 35.69 25.52 27.11
N LEU A 110 36.97 25.61 27.43
CA LEU A 110 37.47 25.45 28.78
C LEU A 110 37.43 26.78 29.55
N ASN A 111 37.51 26.72 30.88
CA ASN A 111 37.53 27.92 31.73
C ASN A 111 38.72 28.82 31.42
N SER A 112 39.76 28.28 30.84
CA SER A 112 40.95 29.04 30.34
C SER A 112 40.72 29.77 29.01
N GLY A 113 39.55 29.59 28.40
CA GLY A 113 39.28 30.06 27.04
C GLY A 113 39.79 29.16 25.92
N ALA A 114 40.59 28.15 26.23
CA ALA A 114 41.07 27.19 25.23
C ALA A 114 39.94 26.27 24.73
N LEU A 115 40.03 25.84 23.47
CA LEU A 115 39.11 24.85 22.86
C LEU A 115 39.70 23.47 22.95
N LYS A 116 38.88 22.53 23.50
CA LYS A 116 39.22 21.11 23.58
C LYS A 116 38.36 20.34 22.56
N PRO A 117 38.98 19.53 21.66
CA PRO A 117 38.22 18.69 20.76
C PRO A 117 37.52 17.55 21.53
N GLY A 118 36.34 17.20 21.06
CA GLY A 118 35.54 16.06 21.54
C GLY A 118 34.99 15.28 20.36
N GLU A 119 34.81 13.99 20.56
CA GLU A 119 34.19 13.07 19.59
C GLU A 119 33.22 12.16 20.33
N ILE A 120 32.06 11.92 19.74
CA ILE A 120 31.07 10.95 20.22
C ILE A 120 30.52 10.17 19.04
N LYS A 121 30.26 8.90 19.25
CA LYS A 121 29.67 7.97 18.27
C LYS A 121 28.36 7.44 18.80
N SER A 122 27.39 7.25 17.88
CA SER A 122 26.16 6.52 18.17
C SER A 122 26.44 5.01 18.27
N ASP A 123 25.45 4.26 18.72
CA ASP A 123 25.41 2.82 18.53
C ASP A 123 25.42 2.46 17.06
N LEU A 124 25.87 1.24 16.76
CA LEU A 124 25.84 0.68 15.43
C LEU A 124 24.38 0.45 15.00
N GLN A 125 24.04 0.95 13.84
CA GLN A 125 22.73 0.84 13.20
C GLN A 125 22.82 -0.05 11.97
N LEU A 126 21.66 -0.56 11.54
CA LEU A 126 21.51 -1.35 10.34
C LEU A 126 20.27 -0.90 9.60
N PHE A 127 20.34 -0.73 8.30
CA PHE A 127 19.16 -0.75 7.44
C PHE A 127 19.24 -1.90 6.44
N ARG A 128 18.08 -2.42 6.05
CA ARG A 128 17.93 -3.47 5.03
C ARG A 128 16.99 -2.98 3.95
N LEU A 129 17.29 -3.37 2.71
CA LEU A 129 16.37 -3.15 1.61
C LEU A 129 15.25 -4.18 1.63
N GLU A 130 14.04 -3.70 1.52
CA GLU A 130 12.92 -4.56 1.20
C GLU A 130 12.97 -4.84 -0.30
N ASN A 131 13.23 -6.09 -0.66
CA ASN A 131 13.29 -6.54 -2.05
C ASN A 131 11.93 -6.53 -2.74
N ARG A 132 10.92 -5.94 -2.10
CA ARG A 132 9.56 -5.87 -2.60
C ARG A 132 9.14 -4.42 -2.81
N TYR A 133 8.87 -4.11 -4.04
CA TYR A 133 8.29 -2.85 -4.48
C TYR A 133 7.05 -3.14 -5.30
N VAL A 134 5.93 -2.52 -4.97
CA VAL A 134 4.73 -2.55 -5.80
C VAL A 134 4.55 -1.16 -6.39
N GLY A 135 4.63 -1.09 -7.70
CA GLY A 135 4.49 0.15 -8.45
C GLY A 135 3.02 0.54 -8.64
N ASN A 136 2.61 0.63 -9.88
CA ASN A 136 1.29 1.13 -10.26
C ASN A 136 0.45 0.03 -10.89
N LEU A 137 -0.87 0.22 -10.88
CA LEU A 137 -1.79 -0.46 -11.77
C LEU A 137 -1.55 0.02 -13.20
N ALA A 138 -1.58 -0.88 -14.18
CA ALA A 138 -1.47 -0.50 -15.60
C ALA A 138 -2.64 0.40 -16.04
N SER A 139 -3.78 0.28 -15.39
CA SER A 139 -4.94 1.17 -15.51
C SER A 139 -5.66 1.27 -14.17
N TYR A 140 -6.26 2.44 -13.90
CA TYR A 140 -7.08 2.70 -12.71
C TYR A 140 -8.58 2.68 -13.01
N ARG A 141 -8.93 2.25 -14.21
CA ARG A 141 -10.32 2.07 -14.64
C ARG A 141 -10.43 1.02 -15.73
N GLY A 142 -11.58 0.40 -15.84
CA GLY A 142 -11.91 -0.58 -16.87
C GLY A 142 -13.19 -1.35 -16.55
N PRO A 143 -13.72 -2.12 -17.50
CA PRO A 143 -14.92 -2.90 -17.32
C PRO A 143 -14.72 -4.17 -16.49
N VAL A 144 -15.84 -4.78 -16.06
CA VAL A 144 -15.86 -6.14 -15.47
C VAL A 144 -15.23 -7.16 -16.41
N GLY A 145 -14.43 -8.07 -15.87
CA GLY A 145 -13.78 -9.15 -16.62
C GLY A 145 -12.46 -8.77 -17.28
N VAL A 146 -12.09 -7.48 -17.36
CA VAL A 146 -10.78 -7.11 -17.93
C VAL A 146 -9.63 -7.51 -17.00
N GLU A 147 -8.53 -7.98 -17.58
CA GLU A 147 -7.28 -8.21 -16.82
C GLU A 147 -6.46 -6.93 -16.69
N ILE A 148 -6.10 -6.58 -15.47
CA ILE A 148 -5.25 -5.41 -15.13
C ILE A 148 -3.91 -5.91 -14.60
N ALA A 149 -2.82 -5.41 -15.18
CA ALA A 149 -1.49 -5.68 -14.69
C ALA A 149 -1.14 -4.82 -13.48
N VAL A 150 -0.55 -5.45 -12.47
CA VAL A 150 0.13 -4.84 -11.33
C VAL A 150 1.61 -4.98 -11.55
N GLN A 151 2.30 -3.88 -11.72
CA GLN A 151 3.74 -3.86 -11.92
C GLN A 151 4.45 -3.65 -10.60
N GLY A 152 5.52 -4.40 -10.39
CA GLY A 152 6.25 -4.35 -9.15
C GLY A 152 7.62 -5.00 -9.23
N ARG A 153 8.15 -5.37 -8.08
CA ARG A 153 9.36 -6.17 -7.93
C ARG A 153 9.24 -7.05 -6.69
N GLY A 154 9.79 -8.26 -6.76
CA GLY A 154 9.70 -9.22 -5.66
C GLY A 154 8.28 -9.76 -5.45
N LEU A 155 7.45 -9.72 -6.50
CA LEU A 155 6.14 -10.34 -6.51
C LEU A 155 6.30 -11.87 -6.54
N THR A 156 5.36 -12.58 -5.91
CA THR A 156 5.42 -14.03 -5.77
C THR A 156 4.11 -14.70 -6.18
N LYS A 157 4.14 -15.99 -6.41
CA LYS A 157 2.93 -16.79 -6.69
C LYS A 157 1.95 -16.89 -5.50
N TYR A 158 2.37 -16.47 -4.32
CA TYR A 158 1.54 -16.46 -3.11
C TYR A 158 0.82 -15.12 -2.90
N ASP A 159 1.14 -14.13 -3.72
CA ASP A 159 0.49 -12.84 -3.68
C ASP A 159 -0.89 -12.90 -4.30
N SER A 160 -1.82 -12.19 -3.71
CA SER A 160 -3.19 -12.08 -4.20
C SER A 160 -3.68 -10.64 -4.12
N ILE A 161 -4.64 -10.31 -4.98
CA ILE A 161 -5.28 -9.00 -4.97
C ILE A 161 -6.62 -9.09 -4.27
N THR A 162 -6.91 -8.11 -3.41
CA THR A 162 -8.28 -7.81 -2.97
C THR A 162 -8.78 -6.58 -3.66
N PHE A 163 -10.04 -6.60 -4.05
CA PHE A 163 -10.72 -5.56 -4.79
C PHE A 163 -12.04 -5.23 -4.08
N GLY A 164 -12.14 -4.02 -3.54
CA GLY A 164 -13.31 -3.65 -2.73
C GLY A 164 -13.47 -4.49 -1.45
N GLY A 165 -12.39 -5.08 -0.94
CA GLY A 165 -12.39 -5.95 0.23
C GLY A 165 -12.58 -7.44 -0.07
N GLU A 166 -12.91 -7.82 -1.31
CA GLU A 166 -13.06 -9.22 -1.72
C GLU A 166 -11.86 -9.70 -2.54
N LYS A 167 -11.59 -11.00 -2.51
CA LYS A 167 -10.49 -11.59 -3.26
C LYS A 167 -10.78 -11.58 -4.76
N ALA A 168 -9.95 -10.90 -5.55
CA ALA A 168 -9.99 -10.95 -7.01
C ALA A 168 -9.21 -12.13 -7.56
N GLN A 169 -9.63 -12.66 -8.71
CA GLN A 169 -8.85 -13.65 -9.44
C GLN A 169 -7.50 -13.06 -9.82
N THR A 170 -6.42 -13.65 -9.26
CA THR A 170 -5.06 -13.13 -9.42
C THR A 170 -4.19 -14.17 -10.11
N ARG A 171 -3.42 -13.73 -11.11
CA ARG A 171 -2.50 -14.56 -11.88
C ARG A 171 -1.07 -14.02 -11.76
N TYR A 172 -0.17 -14.84 -11.25
CA TYR A 172 1.27 -14.54 -11.22
C TYR A 172 1.89 -14.78 -12.61
N LEU A 173 2.58 -13.79 -13.13
CA LEU A 173 3.33 -13.89 -14.39
C LEU A 173 4.84 -13.94 -14.15
N SER A 174 5.35 -13.05 -13.32
CA SER A 174 6.76 -12.93 -12.98
C SER A 174 6.96 -12.20 -11.66
N GLU A 175 8.18 -12.13 -11.18
CA GLU A 175 8.54 -11.32 -10.01
C GLU A 175 8.27 -9.82 -10.21
N ASN A 176 8.00 -9.39 -11.45
CA ASN A 176 7.75 -7.98 -11.78
C ASN A 176 6.30 -7.72 -12.20
N GLU A 177 5.49 -8.76 -12.41
CA GLU A 177 4.11 -8.61 -12.89
C GLU A 177 3.16 -9.65 -12.30
N LEU A 178 2.06 -9.15 -11.72
CA LEU A 178 0.83 -9.88 -11.45
C LEU A 178 -0.28 -9.33 -12.32
N ARG A 179 -1.31 -10.12 -12.55
CA ARG A 179 -2.57 -9.63 -13.14
C ARG A 179 -3.74 -10.04 -12.28
N PHE A 180 -4.75 -9.20 -12.24
CA PHE A 180 -6.03 -9.55 -11.65
C PHE A 180 -7.16 -9.26 -12.64
N THR A 181 -8.24 -10.04 -12.51
CA THR A 181 -9.46 -9.83 -13.28
C THR A 181 -10.40 -8.93 -12.47
N VAL A 182 -10.94 -7.89 -13.08
CA VAL A 182 -11.92 -6.99 -12.45
C VAL A 182 -13.18 -7.77 -12.11
N PRO A 183 -13.59 -7.82 -10.83
CA PRO A 183 -14.72 -8.63 -10.39
C PRO A 183 -16.07 -8.03 -10.83
N ALA A 184 -17.15 -8.84 -10.76
CA ALA A 184 -18.50 -8.45 -11.08
C ALA A 184 -19.12 -7.59 -9.96
N LEU A 185 -18.74 -6.30 -9.92
CA LEU A 185 -19.24 -5.31 -8.98
C LEU A 185 -19.91 -4.13 -9.72
N ALA A 186 -20.59 -3.26 -8.98
CA ALA A 186 -21.30 -2.12 -9.54
C ALA A 186 -20.36 -1.14 -10.28
N SER A 187 -20.80 -0.65 -11.45
CA SER A 187 -20.08 0.38 -12.19
C SER A 187 -20.22 1.77 -11.58
N GLY A 188 -19.31 2.68 -11.95
CA GLY A 188 -19.33 4.09 -11.51
C GLY A 188 -18.83 4.32 -10.08
N VAL A 189 -18.39 3.28 -9.37
CA VAL A 189 -17.86 3.34 -8.01
C VAL A 189 -16.34 3.11 -8.04
N ASP A 190 -15.61 3.78 -7.15
CA ASP A 190 -14.19 3.56 -6.94
C ASP A 190 -13.99 2.52 -5.82
N TYR A 191 -13.25 1.46 -6.13
CA TYR A 191 -12.96 0.36 -5.20
C TYR A 191 -11.50 0.38 -4.79
N PRO A 192 -11.18 0.25 -3.49
CA PRO A 192 -9.80 0.09 -3.05
C PRO A 192 -9.23 -1.24 -3.55
N VAL A 193 -8.02 -1.20 -4.07
CA VAL A 193 -7.27 -2.36 -4.54
C VAL A 193 -6.06 -2.55 -3.66
N GLN A 194 -5.92 -3.74 -3.08
CA GLN A 194 -4.83 -4.06 -2.18
C GLN A 194 -4.12 -5.34 -2.61
N LEU A 195 -2.81 -5.34 -2.49
CA LEU A 195 -1.98 -6.53 -2.63
C LEU A 195 -1.84 -7.21 -1.27
N ILE A 196 -2.24 -8.47 -1.19
CA ILE A 196 -2.12 -9.30 0.00
C ILE A 196 -0.97 -10.27 -0.20
N GLY A 197 -0.01 -10.24 0.69
CA GLY A 197 1.14 -11.14 0.67
C GLY A 197 2.41 -10.50 1.20
N GLY A 198 3.43 -11.33 1.50
CA GLY A 198 4.69 -10.89 2.10
C GLY A 198 4.57 -10.56 3.58
N PRO A 199 5.67 -10.07 4.20
CA PRO A 199 5.77 -9.90 5.66
C PRO A 199 4.97 -8.72 6.22
N HIS A 200 4.46 -7.81 5.37
CA HIS A 200 3.83 -6.55 5.79
C HIS A 200 2.29 -6.55 5.70
N GLY A 201 1.67 -7.69 5.35
CA GLY A 201 0.22 -7.81 5.26
C GLY A 201 -0.35 -7.17 3.98
N ALA A 202 -1.45 -6.42 4.13
CA ALA A 202 -2.12 -5.75 3.01
C ALA A 202 -1.38 -4.45 2.65
N LEU A 203 -1.06 -4.29 1.36
CA LEU A 203 -0.51 -3.08 0.80
C LEU A 203 -1.54 -2.42 -0.12
N ASP A 204 -1.92 -1.18 0.17
CA ASP A 204 -2.78 -0.40 -0.70
C ASP A 204 -2.03 -0.02 -1.98
N ILE A 205 -2.59 -0.37 -3.14
CA ILE A 205 -2.02 -0.09 -4.47
C ILE A 205 -2.88 0.87 -5.30
N GLY A 206 -3.92 1.43 -4.70
CA GLY A 206 -4.75 2.49 -5.25
C GLY A 206 -6.21 2.13 -5.36
N ASN A 207 -6.98 3.05 -5.96
CA ASN A 207 -8.40 2.86 -6.23
C ASN A 207 -8.62 2.57 -7.72
N PHE A 208 -9.57 1.69 -8.01
CA PHE A 208 -9.95 1.33 -9.37
C PHE A 208 -11.44 1.61 -9.61
N ARG A 209 -11.76 2.29 -10.70
CA ARG A 209 -13.13 2.58 -11.10
C ARG A 209 -13.62 1.57 -12.11
N ILE A 210 -14.75 0.92 -11.83
CA ILE A 210 -15.40 0.03 -12.80
C ILE A 210 -16.18 0.87 -13.81
N ASP A 211 -15.80 0.71 -15.08
CA ASP A 211 -16.53 1.33 -16.19
C ASP A 211 -17.75 0.50 -16.56
N GLN A 212 -18.82 1.19 -16.91
CA GLN A 212 -20.04 0.58 -17.40
C GLN A 212 -19.83 0.01 -18.80
N SER A 213 -20.40 -1.16 -19.07
CA SER A 213 -20.28 -1.87 -20.34
C SER A 213 -21.65 -2.26 -20.88
N PRO A 214 -21.82 -2.38 -22.20
CA PRO A 214 -23.04 -2.88 -22.79
C PRO A 214 -23.20 -4.38 -22.53
N LEU A 215 -24.39 -4.82 -22.18
CA LEU A 215 -24.79 -6.22 -22.15
C LEU A 215 -25.49 -6.56 -23.48
N GLY A 216 -24.97 -7.53 -24.21
CA GLY A 216 -25.61 -8.01 -25.45
C GLY A 216 -26.76 -8.96 -25.13
N VAL A 217 -27.90 -8.81 -25.81
CA VAL A 217 -29.07 -9.70 -25.72
C VAL A 217 -29.60 -10.02 -27.10
N VAL A 218 -29.81 -11.32 -27.39
CA VAL A 218 -30.34 -11.78 -28.67
C VAL A 218 -31.42 -12.84 -28.42
N PRO A 219 -32.63 -12.69 -29.01
CA PRO A 219 -33.11 -11.59 -29.83
C PRO A 219 -33.39 -10.33 -28.99
N SER A 220 -33.47 -9.16 -29.64
CA SER A 220 -33.78 -7.87 -28.97
C SER A 220 -35.28 -7.69 -28.66
N SER A 221 -36.13 -8.60 -29.12
CA SER A 221 -37.58 -8.69 -28.80
C SER A 221 -38.02 -10.14 -28.87
N LEU A 222 -39.00 -10.54 -28.05
CA LEU A 222 -39.53 -11.88 -27.97
C LEU A 222 -40.99 -11.93 -28.41
N GLU A 223 -41.28 -12.76 -29.39
CA GLU A 223 -42.64 -13.13 -29.77
C GLU A 223 -42.77 -14.66 -29.66
N ILE A 224 -43.59 -15.14 -28.71
CA ILE A 224 -43.69 -16.55 -28.34
C ILE A 224 -45.15 -16.94 -28.30
N ALA A 225 -45.56 -18.08 -28.90
CA ALA A 225 -46.87 -18.61 -28.68
C ALA A 225 -47.01 -19.20 -27.26
N SER A 226 -48.21 -19.12 -26.68
CA SER A 226 -48.49 -19.71 -25.36
C SER A 226 -48.18 -21.20 -25.39
N GLY A 227 -47.33 -21.67 -24.46
CA GLY A 227 -46.84 -23.07 -24.38
C GLY A 227 -45.57 -23.37 -25.17
N ASP A 228 -45.16 -22.51 -26.11
CA ASP A 228 -43.94 -22.69 -26.88
C ASP A 228 -42.70 -22.20 -26.09
N SER A 229 -41.53 -22.60 -26.57
CA SER A 229 -40.23 -22.21 -25.99
C SER A 229 -39.40 -21.42 -26.98
N SER A 230 -38.64 -20.46 -26.49
CA SER A 230 -37.62 -19.68 -27.20
C SER A 230 -36.33 -19.65 -26.40
N THR A 231 -35.30 -18.99 -26.90
CA THR A 231 -33.99 -18.87 -26.20
C THR A 231 -33.55 -17.42 -26.24
N LEU A 232 -33.16 -16.87 -25.06
CA LEU A 232 -32.40 -15.64 -24.97
C LEU A 232 -30.92 -15.98 -24.84
N ILE A 233 -30.08 -15.28 -25.60
CA ILE A 233 -28.63 -15.37 -25.55
C ILE A 233 -28.11 -14.07 -24.94
N PHE A 234 -27.44 -14.17 -23.82
CA PHE A 234 -26.69 -13.05 -23.23
C PHE A 234 -25.24 -13.11 -23.64
N LYS A 235 -24.63 -11.97 -23.92
CA LYS A 235 -23.24 -11.86 -24.39
C LYS A 235 -22.54 -10.68 -23.72
N ILE A 236 -21.28 -10.89 -23.36
CA ILE A 236 -20.36 -9.88 -22.80
C ILE A 236 -19.04 -9.88 -23.61
N ASP A 237 -18.30 -8.77 -23.52
CA ASP A 237 -17.08 -8.57 -24.31
C ASP A 237 -15.84 -9.25 -23.69
N TYR A 238 -15.79 -9.37 -22.37
CA TYR A 238 -14.71 -10.00 -21.63
C TYR A 238 -15.18 -11.30 -21.00
N ASP A 239 -14.24 -12.16 -20.58
CA ASP A 239 -14.56 -13.40 -19.89
C ASP A 239 -15.22 -13.07 -18.52
N ALA A 240 -16.25 -13.79 -18.14
CA ALA A 240 -16.88 -13.62 -16.85
C ALA A 240 -15.87 -13.90 -15.73
N PRO A 241 -15.79 -13.03 -14.69
CA PRO A 241 -14.80 -13.19 -13.61
C PRO A 241 -15.12 -14.41 -12.74
N SER A 242 -14.22 -14.68 -11.75
CA SER A 242 -14.42 -15.76 -10.78
C SER A 242 -15.76 -15.63 -10.08
N GLY A 243 -16.49 -16.75 -9.98
CA GLY A 243 -17.88 -16.80 -9.51
C GLY A 243 -18.93 -16.55 -10.59
N GLY A 244 -18.50 -16.20 -11.82
CA GLY A 244 -19.40 -15.89 -12.94
C GLY A 244 -20.00 -14.50 -12.88
N LEU A 245 -20.93 -14.22 -13.82
CA LEU A 245 -21.67 -12.96 -13.89
C LEU A 245 -23.16 -13.26 -13.72
N PRO A 246 -23.77 -12.95 -12.57
CA PRO A 246 -25.21 -13.12 -12.37
C PRO A 246 -25.97 -12.09 -13.19
N ILE A 247 -27.02 -12.56 -13.89
CA ILE A 247 -27.91 -11.72 -14.69
C ILE A 247 -29.27 -11.70 -14.00
N GLU A 248 -29.69 -10.56 -13.53
CA GLU A 248 -31.00 -10.35 -12.94
C GLU A 248 -32.00 -9.99 -14.04
N VAL A 249 -33.11 -10.72 -14.11
CA VAL A 249 -34.18 -10.48 -15.05
C VAL A 249 -35.45 -10.22 -14.28
N ARG A 250 -36.01 -9.04 -14.49
CA ARG A 250 -37.32 -8.62 -13.94
C ARG A 250 -38.32 -8.47 -15.10
N THR A 251 -39.59 -8.73 -14.84
CA THR A 251 -40.65 -8.56 -15.82
C THR A 251 -41.89 -7.92 -15.22
N ASN A 252 -42.63 -7.15 -16.03
CA ASN A 252 -43.95 -6.65 -15.67
C ASN A 252 -45.08 -7.60 -16.08
N VAL A 253 -44.75 -8.76 -16.69
CA VAL A 253 -45.71 -9.82 -17.11
C VAL A 253 -45.26 -11.20 -16.61
N PRO A 254 -45.24 -11.42 -15.30
CA PRO A 254 -44.65 -12.63 -14.70
C PRO A 254 -45.39 -13.94 -15.12
N ASP A 255 -46.69 -13.87 -15.41
CA ASP A 255 -47.48 -15.01 -15.86
C ASP A 255 -47.26 -15.38 -17.33
N SER A 256 -46.71 -14.44 -18.11
CA SER A 256 -46.48 -14.61 -19.54
C SER A 256 -45.11 -15.16 -19.89
N VAL A 257 -44.13 -15.07 -18.97
CA VAL A 257 -42.75 -15.50 -19.23
C VAL A 257 -42.20 -16.34 -18.06
N VAL A 258 -41.84 -17.55 -18.37
CA VAL A 258 -41.16 -18.44 -17.41
C VAL A 258 -39.73 -18.68 -17.88
N MET A 259 -38.75 -18.40 -17.02
CA MET A 259 -37.31 -18.62 -17.29
C MET A 259 -36.55 -18.97 -16.02
N PRO A 260 -35.48 -19.77 -16.13
CA PRO A 260 -34.57 -20.03 -14.99
C PRO A 260 -33.70 -18.82 -14.67
N GLU A 261 -33.01 -18.89 -13.52
CA GLU A 261 -31.94 -17.94 -13.20
C GLU A 261 -30.86 -17.96 -14.29
N ALA A 262 -30.35 -16.78 -14.62
CA ALA A 262 -29.33 -16.60 -15.64
C ALA A 262 -27.98 -16.26 -15.00
N ASN A 263 -26.94 -16.98 -15.38
CA ASN A 263 -25.57 -16.69 -14.95
C ASN A 263 -24.61 -17.05 -16.09
N ILE A 264 -23.74 -16.12 -16.47
CA ILE A 264 -22.62 -16.46 -17.37
C ILE A 264 -21.53 -17.09 -16.51
N ALA A 265 -21.17 -18.33 -16.80
CA ALA A 265 -20.19 -19.07 -16.00
C ALA A 265 -18.80 -18.42 -16.09
N GLU A 266 -17.99 -18.61 -15.05
CA GLU A 266 -16.60 -18.13 -15.01
C GLU A 266 -15.83 -18.56 -16.29
N GLY A 267 -15.17 -17.59 -16.93
CA GLY A 267 -14.41 -17.80 -18.16
C GLY A 267 -15.24 -17.82 -19.44
N ASP A 268 -16.57 -17.84 -19.34
CA ASP A 268 -17.44 -17.77 -20.51
C ASP A 268 -17.80 -16.33 -20.86
N ARG A 269 -18.24 -16.11 -22.10
CA ARG A 269 -18.72 -14.81 -22.59
C ARG A 269 -20.19 -14.82 -22.98
N THR A 270 -20.82 -15.99 -22.96
CA THR A 270 -22.20 -16.16 -23.39
C THR A 270 -22.93 -17.18 -22.51
N VAL A 271 -24.24 -16.97 -22.38
CA VAL A 271 -25.13 -17.97 -21.82
C VAL A 271 -26.44 -18.01 -22.61
N ASN A 272 -26.96 -19.23 -22.84
CA ASN A 272 -28.22 -19.47 -23.52
C ASN A 272 -29.27 -19.83 -22.48
N ILE A 273 -30.32 -19.03 -22.36
CA ILE A 273 -31.39 -19.21 -21.37
C ILE A 273 -32.68 -19.56 -22.08
N PRO A 274 -33.26 -20.75 -21.81
CA PRO A 274 -34.55 -21.12 -22.37
C PRO A 274 -35.66 -20.30 -21.71
N ILE A 275 -36.60 -19.82 -22.54
CA ILE A 275 -37.78 -19.09 -22.12
C ILE A 275 -39.01 -19.81 -22.61
N GLN A 276 -40.02 -19.95 -21.76
CA GLN A 276 -41.30 -20.51 -22.11
C GLN A 276 -42.37 -19.46 -22.08
N GLY A 277 -43.20 -19.42 -23.12
CA GLY A 277 -44.41 -18.61 -23.19
C GLY A 277 -45.49 -19.19 -22.27
N GLY A 278 -45.95 -18.35 -21.32
CA GLY A 278 -47.05 -18.69 -20.40
C GLY A 278 -48.39 -18.13 -20.86
N ALA A 279 -49.05 -17.34 -20.00
CA ALA A 279 -50.32 -16.67 -20.34
C ALA A 279 -50.10 -15.59 -21.40
N ARG A 280 -51.11 -15.38 -22.23
CA ARG A 280 -51.10 -14.28 -23.24
C ARG A 280 -50.91 -12.93 -22.58
N GLY A 281 -50.01 -12.12 -23.13
CA GLY A 281 -49.70 -10.80 -22.58
C GLY A 281 -48.60 -10.07 -23.35
N GLU A 282 -48.57 -8.76 -23.18
CA GLU A 282 -47.52 -7.89 -23.75
C GLU A 282 -46.85 -7.12 -22.62
N GLY A 283 -45.53 -7.10 -22.64
CA GLY A 283 -44.70 -6.46 -21.61
C GLY A 283 -43.25 -6.35 -21.99
N LYS A 284 -42.38 -6.31 -20.98
CA LYS A 284 -40.94 -6.24 -21.16
C LYS A 284 -40.20 -7.02 -20.09
N LEU A 285 -39.03 -7.51 -20.44
CA LEU A 285 -38.00 -7.95 -19.54
C LEU A 285 -37.02 -6.80 -19.28
N ILE A 286 -36.71 -6.52 -18.02
CA ILE A 286 -35.66 -5.60 -17.60
C ILE A 286 -34.51 -6.46 -17.12
N ILE A 287 -33.41 -6.37 -17.84
CA ILE A 287 -32.22 -7.24 -17.64
C ILE A 287 -31.09 -6.36 -17.11
N SER A 288 -30.48 -6.77 -16.02
CA SER A 288 -29.36 -6.08 -15.41
C SER A 288 -28.29 -7.06 -14.95
N ALA A 289 -27.03 -6.62 -14.96
CA ALA A 289 -25.89 -7.35 -14.41
C ALA A 289 -24.90 -6.36 -13.79
N PRO A 290 -24.14 -6.75 -12.74
CA PRO A 290 -23.14 -5.89 -12.13
C PRO A 290 -22.12 -5.39 -13.16
N GLY A 291 -21.91 -4.07 -13.23
CA GLY A 291 -20.98 -3.46 -14.18
C GLY A 291 -21.52 -3.23 -15.61
N TYR A 292 -22.76 -3.60 -15.87
CA TYR A 292 -23.37 -3.49 -17.20
C TYR A 292 -24.61 -2.56 -17.22
N ASP A 293 -24.89 -2.04 -18.42
CA ASP A 293 -26.12 -1.29 -18.68
C ASP A 293 -27.34 -2.18 -18.54
N ALA A 294 -28.39 -1.66 -17.93
CA ALA A 294 -29.68 -2.34 -17.94
C ALA A 294 -30.33 -2.27 -19.35
N ILE A 295 -30.88 -3.39 -19.81
CA ILE A 295 -31.50 -3.53 -21.12
C ILE A 295 -32.96 -3.89 -20.95
N GLU A 296 -33.80 -3.34 -21.81
CA GLU A 296 -35.21 -3.70 -21.93
C GLU A 296 -35.41 -4.55 -23.19
N VAL A 297 -36.06 -5.71 -23.03
CA VAL A 297 -36.45 -6.60 -24.14
C VAL A 297 -37.97 -6.69 -24.16
N PRO A 298 -38.63 -6.13 -25.21
CA PRO A 298 -40.07 -6.29 -25.38
C PRO A 298 -40.49 -7.76 -25.53
N VAL A 299 -41.58 -8.15 -24.89
CA VAL A 299 -42.12 -9.51 -24.94
C VAL A 299 -43.58 -9.49 -25.29
N ARG A 300 -43.98 -10.37 -26.21
CA ARG A 300 -45.35 -10.64 -26.58
C ARG A 300 -45.60 -12.14 -26.59
N VAL A 301 -46.56 -12.58 -25.76
CA VAL A 301 -47.05 -13.96 -25.76
C VAL A 301 -48.46 -13.97 -26.34
N PHE A 302 -48.71 -14.75 -27.41
CA PHE A 302 -49.95 -14.75 -28.16
C PHE A 302 -50.59 -16.12 -28.22
#